data_c5e4115faad1bb216a72aa2fa437a418
#
_entry.id   c5e4115faad1bb216a72aa2fa437a418
#
_cell.length_a   1.000
_cell.length_b   1.000
_cell.length_c   1.000
_cell.angle_alpha   90.00
_cell.angle_beta   90.00
_cell.angle_gamma   90.00
#
_symmetry.space_group_name_H-M   'P 1'
#
loop_
_entity.id
_entity.type
_entity.pdbx_description
1 polymer ?
#
loop_
_entity_poly.entity_id
_entity_poly.type
_entity_poly.pdbx_seq_one_letter_code
_entity_poly.pdbx_strand_id
1 'polypeptide(L)'
;MCTSFMFLAEGFEETEAIATFDIILRGGINIKTVYLGTSKLVKGAHGIGIEADISLDEFLKLDMSVSSESIIVFPGGMPGATNLRANDALMEYLMDYYSRGGKVAAICAAPSVVLSVLPLEGTKMTCYDGFEDAIREKDGIYTGEDVVNHNRIISAKGLGQAVDFGLNIVADLVGVEKAKEISKSIMLN
;
A
#
# COMPACT_ATOMS: atom_id res chain seq x y z
N MET A 1 -12.16 -9.91 -13.66
CA MET A 1 -12.03 -9.02 -12.47
C MET A 1 -10.56 -8.72 -12.28
N CYS A 2 -10.23 -7.45 -12.14
CA CYS A 2 -8.86 -7.03 -11.84
C CYS A 2 -8.51 -7.42 -10.39
N THR A 3 -7.26 -7.82 -10.16
CA THR A 3 -6.79 -8.19 -8.81
C THR A 3 -5.84 -7.11 -8.31
N SER A 4 -6.07 -6.62 -7.11
CA SER A 4 -5.16 -5.77 -6.35
C SER A 4 -4.18 -6.64 -5.56
N PHE A 5 -3.04 -6.07 -5.14
CA PHE A 5 -2.04 -6.81 -4.39
C PHE A 5 -1.48 -5.99 -3.23
N MET A 6 -1.31 -6.66 -2.10
CA MET A 6 -0.61 -6.12 -0.94
C MET A 6 0.70 -6.88 -0.73
N PHE A 7 1.82 -6.17 -0.70
CA PHE A 7 3.14 -6.77 -0.55
C PHE A 7 3.57 -6.81 0.91
N LEU A 8 3.94 -8.00 1.37
CA LEU A 8 4.39 -8.26 2.75
C LEU A 8 5.84 -8.70 2.76
N ALA A 9 6.65 -8.06 3.60
CA ALA A 9 8.01 -8.48 3.92
C ALA A 9 8.16 -8.62 5.44
N GLU A 10 9.10 -9.45 5.89
CA GLU A 10 9.41 -9.60 7.33
C GLU A 10 9.54 -8.26 8.02
N GLY A 11 8.84 -8.07 9.13
CA GLY A 11 8.82 -6.82 9.88
C GLY A 11 7.81 -5.77 9.38
N PHE A 12 6.83 -6.17 8.56
CA PHE A 12 5.68 -5.30 8.24
C PHE A 12 4.87 -4.96 9.50
N GLU A 13 4.11 -3.87 9.48
CA GLU A 13 3.20 -3.53 10.59
C GLU A 13 1.88 -4.29 10.41
N GLU A 14 1.55 -5.13 11.39
CA GLU A 14 0.46 -6.11 11.30
C GLU A 14 -0.91 -5.45 11.22
N THR A 15 -1.14 -4.43 12.07
CA THR A 15 -2.44 -3.76 12.14
C THR A 15 -2.72 -2.95 10.88
N GLU A 16 -1.70 -2.27 10.34
CA GLU A 16 -1.81 -1.54 9.08
C GLU A 16 -2.16 -2.47 7.92
N ALA A 17 -1.48 -3.61 7.83
CA ALA A 17 -1.75 -4.61 6.79
C ALA A 17 -3.17 -5.19 6.93
N ILE A 18 -3.52 -5.72 8.11
CA ILE A 18 -4.78 -6.44 8.31
C ILE A 18 -5.98 -5.51 8.21
N ALA A 19 -5.94 -4.34 8.87
CA ALA A 19 -7.06 -3.40 8.85
C ALA A 19 -7.32 -2.87 7.43
N THR A 20 -6.26 -2.48 6.72
CA THR A 20 -6.37 -2.03 5.33
C THR A 20 -6.93 -3.13 4.42
N PHE A 21 -6.40 -4.35 4.55
CA PHE A 21 -6.82 -5.50 3.74
C PHE A 21 -8.29 -5.85 3.97
N ASP A 22 -8.76 -5.90 5.23
CA ASP A 22 -10.17 -6.16 5.58
C ASP A 22 -11.11 -5.11 4.98
N ILE A 23 -10.76 -3.83 5.07
CA ILE A 23 -11.57 -2.74 4.50
C ILE A 23 -11.65 -2.86 2.97
N ILE A 24 -10.55 -3.17 2.29
CA ILE A 24 -10.53 -3.37 0.84
C ILE A 24 -11.44 -4.54 0.43
N LEU A 25 -11.38 -5.67 1.16
CA LEU A 25 -12.27 -6.82 0.92
C LEU A 25 -13.75 -6.45 1.13
N ARG A 26 -14.09 -5.68 2.17
CA ARG A 26 -15.45 -5.16 2.38
C ARG A 26 -15.94 -4.29 1.22
N GLY A 27 -15.01 -3.62 0.53
CA GLY A 27 -15.27 -2.88 -0.71
C GLY A 27 -15.67 -3.76 -1.89
N GLY A 28 -15.54 -5.08 -1.78
CA GLY A 28 -15.74 -6.03 -2.88
C GLY A 28 -14.57 -6.07 -3.87
N ILE A 29 -13.44 -5.48 -3.49
CA ILE A 29 -12.22 -5.47 -4.31
C ILE A 29 -11.50 -6.81 -4.11
N ASN A 30 -11.19 -7.48 -5.23
CA ASN A 30 -10.36 -8.67 -5.20
C ASN A 30 -8.90 -8.27 -4.90
N ILE A 31 -8.39 -8.66 -3.75
CA ILE A 31 -7.02 -8.37 -3.32
C ILE A 31 -6.35 -9.64 -2.82
N LYS A 32 -5.06 -9.81 -3.12
CA LYS A 32 -4.21 -10.90 -2.63
C LYS A 32 -2.97 -10.35 -1.95
N THR A 33 -2.44 -11.13 -1.03
CA THR A 33 -1.16 -10.84 -0.38
C THR A 33 -0.02 -11.52 -1.12
N VAL A 34 1.09 -10.78 -1.29
CA VAL A 34 2.33 -11.25 -1.93
C VAL A 34 3.45 -11.24 -0.90
N TYR A 35 4.12 -12.37 -0.69
CA TYR A 35 5.25 -12.45 0.21
C TYR A 35 6.60 -12.34 -0.51
N LEU A 36 7.53 -11.67 0.16
CA LEU A 36 8.93 -11.66 -0.20
C LEU A 36 9.68 -12.71 0.61
N GLY A 37 10.64 -13.38 -0.02
CA GLY A 37 11.43 -14.42 0.63
C GLY A 37 10.92 -15.82 0.34
N THR A 38 11.32 -16.79 1.18
CA THR A 38 11.07 -18.22 0.93
C THR A 38 9.92 -18.80 1.75
N SER A 39 9.39 -18.05 2.70
CA SER A 39 8.30 -18.51 3.59
C SER A 39 7.01 -17.80 3.28
N LYS A 40 5.96 -18.58 3.06
CA LYS A 40 4.60 -18.08 2.92
C LYS A 40 4.07 -17.43 4.22
N LEU A 41 4.57 -17.88 5.39
CA LEU A 41 4.28 -17.25 6.66
C LEU A 41 5.25 -16.09 6.86
N VAL A 42 4.74 -14.87 6.73
CA VAL A 42 5.49 -13.62 6.92
C VAL A 42 5.25 -13.12 8.35
N LYS A 43 6.32 -12.88 9.10
CA LYS A 43 6.21 -12.31 10.45
C LYS A 43 6.27 -10.80 10.43
N GLY A 44 5.31 -10.19 11.09
CA GLY A 44 5.28 -8.75 11.28
C GLY A 44 6.25 -8.25 12.38
N ALA A 45 6.29 -6.95 12.56
CA ALA A 45 7.20 -6.26 13.50
C ALA A 45 6.98 -6.65 14.97
N HIS A 46 5.77 -7.07 15.32
CA HIS A 46 5.39 -7.50 16.68
C HIS A 46 5.30 -9.02 16.82
N GLY A 47 5.74 -9.78 15.79
CA GLY A 47 5.82 -11.23 15.82
C GLY A 47 4.55 -11.98 15.43
N ILE A 48 3.48 -11.29 15.02
CA ILE A 48 2.28 -11.92 14.50
C ILE A 48 2.55 -12.31 13.04
N GLY A 49 2.30 -13.60 12.71
CA GLY A 49 2.51 -14.10 11.36
C GLY A 49 1.24 -14.07 10.52
N ILE A 50 1.38 -13.67 9.26
CA ILE A 50 0.32 -13.77 8.23
C ILE A 50 0.76 -14.79 7.18
N GLU A 51 -0.11 -15.75 6.87
CA GLU A 51 0.08 -16.64 5.72
C GLU A 51 -0.38 -15.91 4.46
N ALA A 52 0.58 -15.57 3.58
CA ALA A 52 0.29 -14.85 2.35
C ALA A 52 -0.15 -15.78 1.22
N ASP A 53 -0.80 -15.21 0.18
CA ASP A 53 -1.42 -15.99 -0.92
C ASP A 53 -0.40 -16.52 -1.91
N ILE A 54 0.49 -15.65 -2.43
CA ILE A 54 1.45 -15.99 -3.48
C ILE A 54 2.83 -15.42 -3.20
N SER A 55 3.86 -16.04 -3.77
CA SER A 55 5.22 -15.51 -3.73
C SER A 55 5.41 -14.34 -4.70
N LEU A 56 6.45 -13.53 -4.49
CA LEU A 56 6.87 -12.51 -5.46
C LEU A 56 7.19 -13.14 -6.83
N ASP A 57 7.85 -14.30 -6.86
CA ASP A 57 8.19 -15.00 -8.10
C ASP A 57 6.95 -15.45 -8.89
N GLU A 58 5.89 -15.86 -8.21
CA GLU A 58 4.60 -16.18 -8.82
C GLU A 58 3.91 -14.91 -9.31
N PHE A 59 3.92 -13.86 -8.51
CA PHE A 59 3.35 -12.55 -8.86
C PHE A 59 4.01 -11.98 -10.13
N LEU A 60 5.35 -11.98 -10.22
CA LEU A 60 6.08 -11.43 -11.38
C LEU A 60 5.82 -12.19 -12.70
N LYS A 61 5.30 -13.42 -12.62
CA LYS A 61 4.90 -14.21 -13.80
C LYS A 61 3.46 -13.90 -14.25
N LEU A 62 2.70 -13.15 -13.47
CA LEU A 62 1.34 -12.76 -13.85
C LEU A 62 1.42 -11.70 -14.95
N ASP A 63 0.66 -11.88 -16.02
CA ASP A 63 0.45 -10.84 -17.04
C ASP A 63 -0.56 -9.80 -16.48
N MET A 64 -0.05 -8.86 -15.68
CA MET A 64 -0.86 -7.84 -15.04
C MET A 64 -1.11 -6.68 -15.99
N SER A 65 -2.33 -6.61 -16.52
CA SER A 65 -2.81 -5.37 -17.13
C SER A 65 -3.04 -4.30 -16.07
N VAL A 66 -2.57 -3.09 -16.33
CA VAL A 66 -2.91 -1.93 -15.51
C VAL A 66 -4.39 -1.61 -15.66
N SER A 67 -5.10 -1.45 -14.55
CA SER A 67 -6.53 -1.13 -14.53
C SER A 67 -6.81 -0.02 -13.54
N SER A 68 -7.81 0.82 -13.85
CA SER A 68 -8.32 1.82 -12.90
C SER A 68 -9.01 1.19 -11.68
N GLU A 69 -9.33 -0.10 -11.76
CA GLU A 69 -10.03 -0.87 -10.71
C GLU A 69 -9.07 -1.70 -9.84
N SER A 70 -7.75 -1.55 -9.99
CA SER A 70 -6.76 -2.28 -9.22
C SER A 70 -5.68 -1.36 -8.65
N ILE A 71 -5.07 -1.78 -7.54
CA ILE A 71 -4.06 -1.01 -6.82
C ILE A 71 -3.02 -1.95 -6.21
N ILE A 72 -1.78 -1.45 -6.10
CA ILE A 72 -0.72 -2.08 -5.32
C ILE A 72 -0.62 -1.38 -3.97
N VAL A 73 -0.59 -2.15 -2.89
CA VAL A 73 -0.61 -1.65 -1.50
C VAL A 73 0.64 -2.08 -0.75
N PHE A 74 1.23 -1.14 -0.02
CA PHE A 74 2.39 -1.37 0.84
C PHE A 74 2.07 -0.95 2.27
N PRO A 75 1.96 -1.89 3.24
CA PRO A 75 1.94 -1.56 4.65
C PRO A 75 3.29 -1.00 5.09
N GLY A 76 3.31 -0.32 6.22
CA GLY A 76 4.54 0.14 6.85
C GLY A 76 5.19 -0.92 7.73
N GLY A 77 5.78 -0.45 8.82
CA GLY A 77 6.60 -1.26 9.72
C GLY A 77 8.06 -1.31 9.30
N MET A 78 8.92 -1.36 10.32
CA MET A 78 10.36 -1.52 10.12
C MET A 78 10.82 -2.83 10.79
N PRO A 79 11.61 -3.65 10.11
CA PRO A 79 12.28 -3.41 8.83
C PRO A 79 11.46 -3.76 7.58
N GLY A 80 10.15 -4.02 7.67
CA GLY A 80 9.31 -4.44 6.55
C GLY A 80 9.41 -3.53 5.33
N ALA A 81 9.24 -2.20 5.51
CA ALA A 81 9.36 -1.23 4.43
C ALA A 81 10.77 -1.24 3.79
N THR A 82 11.82 -1.37 4.60
CA THR A 82 13.20 -1.48 4.10
C THR A 82 13.42 -2.77 3.32
N ASN A 83 12.85 -3.88 3.78
CA ASN A 83 12.95 -5.16 3.09
C ASN A 83 12.22 -5.15 1.75
N LEU A 84 11.06 -4.50 1.68
CA LEU A 84 10.36 -4.24 0.41
C LEU A 84 11.24 -3.42 -0.54
N ARG A 85 11.79 -2.31 -0.04
CA ARG A 85 12.62 -1.38 -0.81
C ARG A 85 13.91 -2.02 -1.34
N ALA A 86 14.49 -2.96 -0.60
CA ALA A 86 15.73 -3.65 -0.96
C ALA A 86 15.54 -4.73 -2.06
N ASN A 87 14.31 -5.02 -2.48
CA ASN A 87 14.06 -6.01 -3.52
C ASN A 87 14.01 -5.32 -4.89
N ASP A 88 15.09 -5.46 -5.66
CA ASP A 88 15.23 -4.79 -6.97
C ASP A 88 14.14 -5.20 -7.96
N ALA A 89 13.77 -6.49 -8.02
CA ALA A 89 12.74 -6.97 -8.94
C ALA A 89 11.36 -6.37 -8.63
N LEU A 90 11.03 -6.22 -7.34
CA LEU A 90 9.81 -5.52 -6.93
C LEU A 90 9.86 -4.03 -7.29
N MET A 91 11.01 -3.38 -7.10
CA MET A 91 11.16 -1.94 -7.41
C MET A 91 11.09 -1.68 -8.92
N GLU A 92 11.72 -2.52 -9.74
CA GLU A 92 11.62 -2.46 -11.21
C GLU A 92 10.17 -2.63 -11.66
N TYR A 93 9.48 -3.64 -11.12
CA TYR A 93 8.05 -3.87 -11.41
C TYR A 93 7.19 -2.65 -11.00
N LEU A 94 7.42 -2.10 -9.81
CA LEU A 94 6.66 -0.95 -9.29
C LEU A 94 6.81 0.29 -10.19
N MET A 95 8.03 0.58 -10.63
CA MET A 95 8.31 1.69 -11.54
C MET A 95 7.62 1.47 -12.90
N ASP A 96 7.72 0.28 -13.49
CA ASP A 96 7.04 -0.06 -14.74
C ASP A 96 5.52 0.04 -14.60
N TYR A 97 4.94 -0.58 -13.56
CA TYR A 97 3.50 -0.55 -13.27
C TYR A 97 2.98 0.89 -13.14
N TYR A 98 3.67 1.73 -12.36
CA TYR A 98 3.29 3.14 -12.19
C TYR A 98 3.43 3.94 -13.50
N SER A 99 4.49 3.70 -14.29
CA SER A 99 4.72 4.36 -15.58
C SER A 99 3.60 4.09 -16.58
N ARG A 100 3.03 2.88 -16.55
CA ARG A 100 1.90 2.46 -17.38
C ARG A 100 0.54 2.97 -16.87
N GLY A 101 0.50 3.77 -15.80
CA GLY A 101 -0.73 4.35 -15.26
C GLY A 101 -1.29 3.63 -14.03
N GLY A 102 -0.56 2.69 -13.46
CA GLY A 102 -0.95 1.94 -12.26
C GLY A 102 -1.14 2.83 -11.03
N LYS A 103 -2.05 2.43 -10.14
CA LYS A 103 -2.31 3.08 -8.86
C LYS A 103 -1.53 2.39 -7.76
N VAL A 104 -1.01 3.16 -6.82
CA VAL A 104 -0.27 2.63 -5.67
C VAL A 104 -0.76 3.26 -4.36
N ALA A 105 -0.69 2.50 -3.29
CA ALA A 105 -1.04 2.97 -1.95
C ALA A 105 0.02 2.53 -0.95
N ALA A 106 0.37 3.41 -0.01
CA ALA A 106 1.35 3.10 1.03
C ALA A 106 1.03 3.84 2.33
N ILE A 107 1.35 3.22 3.47
CA ILE A 107 1.07 3.79 4.79
C ILE A 107 2.33 3.81 5.65
N CYS A 108 2.40 4.73 6.61
CA CYS A 108 3.44 4.84 7.63
C CYS A 108 4.82 5.17 7.02
N ALA A 109 5.82 4.31 7.18
CA ALA A 109 7.14 4.49 6.58
C ALA A 109 7.16 4.20 5.06
N ALA A 110 6.25 3.36 4.56
CA ALA A 110 6.27 2.89 3.18
C ALA A 110 6.11 3.99 2.10
N PRO A 111 5.32 5.06 2.28
CA PRO A 111 5.26 6.15 1.32
C PRO A 111 6.64 6.76 1.02
N SER A 112 7.45 6.92 2.05
CA SER A 112 8.80 7.47 1.93
C SER A 112 9.82 6.42 1.50
N VAL A 113 9.84 5.28 2.17
CA VAL A 113 10.86 4.24 1.95
C VAL A 113 10.65 3.50 0.63
N VAL A 114 9.41 3.11 0.31
CA VAL A 114 9.10 2.29 -0.87
C VAL A 114 8.80 3.16 -2.07
N LEU A 115 7.89 4.15 -1.95
CA LEU A 115 7.45 4.92 -3.11
C LEU A 115 8.42 6.00 -3.58
N SER A 116 9.51 6.27 -2.84
CA SER A 116 10.57 7.20 -3.28
C SER A 116 11.34 6.74 -4.53
N VAL A 117 11.10 5.52 -5.04
CA VAL A 117 11.63 5.08 -6.34
C VAL A 117 10.85 5.69 -7.51
N LEU A 118 9.63 6.18 -7.25
CA LEU A 118 8.74 6.75 -8.27
C LEU A 118 9.08 8.22 -8.56
N PRO A 119 8.68 8.75 -9.71
CA PRO A 119 8.73 10.18 -9.98
C PRO A 119 7.66 10.89 -9.13
N LEU A 120 8.08 11.59 -8.07
CA LEU A 120 7.17 12.24 -7.12
C LEU A 120 7.00 13.73 -7.36
N GLU A 121 7.66 14.33 -8.35
CA GLU A 121 7.61 15.77 -8.63
C GLU A 121 6.17 16.32 -8.60
N GLY A 122 5.94 17.30 -7.72
CA GLY A 122 4.65 17.94 -7.53
C GLY A 122 3.55 17.04 -6.92
N THR A 123 3.85 15.79 -6.58
CA THR A 123 2.88 14.87 -5.98
C THR A 123 2.73 15.14 -4.49
N LYS A 124 1.51 15.42 -4.05
CA LYS A 124 1.19 15.57 -2.64
C LYS A 124 1.14 14.20 -1.97
N MET A 125 1.79 14.06 -0.83
CA MET A 125 1.89 12.82 -0.06
C MET A 125 2.01 13.10 1.43
N THR A 126 1.74 12.06 2.21
CA THR A 126 2.03 12.01 3.65
C THR A 126 2.75 10.71 3.98
N CYS A 127 3.41 10.65 5.12
CA CYS A 127 4.07 9.47 5.67
C CYS A 127 4.17 9.58 7.18
N TYR A 128 4.77 8.61 7.83
CA TYR A 128 5.09 8.66 9.25
C TYR A 128 6.05 9.84 9.55
N ASP A 129 5.79 10.56 10.64
CA ASP A 129 6.56 11.73 11.05
C ASP A 129 8.05 11.39 11.19
N GLY A 130 8.91 12.18 10.55
CA GLY A 130 10.37 11.97 10.50
C GLY A 130 10.86 11.14 9.31
N PHE A 131 9.96 10.69 8.43
CA PHE A 131 10.31 9.99 7.18
C PHE A 131 10.14 10.85 5.93
N GLU A 132 9.74 12.10 6.05
CA GLU A 132 9.35 12.96 4.92
C GLU A 132 10.49 13.37 3.98
N ASP A 133 11.74 13.24 4.39
CA ASP A 133 12.89 13.77 3.62
C ASP A 133 13.01 13.08 2.25
N ALA A 134 12.82 11.75 2.16
CA ALA A 134 12.91 11.05 0.89
C ALA A 134 11.78 11.46 -0.10
N ILE A 135 10.64 11.92 0.39
CA ILE A 135 9.57 12.51 -0.45
C ILE A 135 10.04 13.85 -0.99
N ARG A 136 10.61 14.73 -0.14
CA ARG A 136 11.11 16.06 -0.52
C ARG A 136 12.28 15.98 -1.49
N GLU A 137 13.21 15.01 -1.30
CA GLU A 137 14.35 14.77 -2.20
C GLU A 137 13.95 14.36 -3.61
N LYS A 138 12.70 13.91 -3.80
CA LYS A 138 12.09 13.58 -5.09
C LYS A 138 11.14 14.67 -5.61
N ASP A 139 11.27 15.89 -5.09
CA ASP A 139 10.40 17.02 -5.42
C ASP A 139 8.89 16.76 -5.13
N GLY A 140 8.59 15.80 -4.27
CA GLY A 140 7.26 15.54 -3.74
C GLY A 140 6.89 16.57 -2.67
N ILE A 141 5.59 16.79 -2.49
CA ILE A 141 5.02 17.75 -1.53
C ILE A 141 4.51 16.98 -0.32
N TYR A 142 5.28 16.99 0.78
CA TYR A 142 4.81 16.46 2.05
C TYR A 142 3.76 17.39 2.67
N THR A 143 2.55 16.87 2.95
CA THR A 143 1.44 17.68 3.46
C THR A 143 1.22 17.55 4.97
N GLY A 144 1.60 16.42 5.57
CA GLY A 144 1.32 16.12 6.98
C GLY A 144 -0.15 15.80 7.28
N GLU A 145 -0.99 15.66 6.26
CA GLU A 145 -2.38 15.24 6.40
C GLU A 145 -2.46 13.74 6.75
N ASP A 146 -3.55 13.31 7.35
CA ASP A 146 -3.73 11.92 7.80
C ASP A 146 -3.75 10.92 6.64
N VAL A 147 -4.48 11.24 5.57
CA VAL A 147 -4.53 10.47 4.31
C VAL A 147 -4.54 11.43 3.13
N VAL A 148 -3.72 11.16 2.14
CA VAL A 148 -3.64 11.96 0.90
C VAL A 148 -3.84 11.06 -0.31
N ASN A 149 -4.74 11.45 -1.22
CA ASN A 149 -4.92 10.82 -2.53
C ASN A 149 -4.57 11.85 -3.62
N HIS A 150 -3.46 11.65 -4.30
CA HIS A 150 -2.99 12.55 -5.36
C HIS A 150 -2.15 11.80 -6.40
N ASN A 151 -2.32 12.11 -7.68
CA ASN A 151 -1.53 11.54 -8.78
C ASN A 151 -1.44 10.00 -8.77
N ARG A 152 -2.54 9.31 -8.54
CA ARG A 152 -2.60 7.84 -8.47
C ARG A 152 -1.81 7.23 -7.29
N ILE A 153 -1.44 8.06 -6.32
CA ILE A 153 -0.81 7.65 -5.07
C ILE A 153 -1.76 7.96 -3.92
N ILE A 154 -2.06 6.94 -3.11
CA ILE A 154 -2.77 7.11 -1.84
C ILE A 154 -1.75 6.86 -0.74
N SER A 155 -1.54 7.83 0.13
CA SER A 155 -0.60 7.74 1.24
C SER A 155 -1.27 8.05 2.58
N ALA A 156 -0.81 7.43 3.67
CA ALA A 156 -1.31 7.69 5.02
C ALA A 156 -0.20 7.73 6.06
N LYS A 157 -0.41 8.43 7.16
CA LYS A 157 0.60 8.69 8.19
C LYS A 157 1.03 7.43 8.95
N GLY A 158 0.11 6.57 9.34
CA GLY A 158 0.47 5.42 10.16
C GLY A 158 -0.73 4.67 10.70
N LEU A 159 -0.49 3.79 11.66
CA LEU A 159 -1.44 2.83 12.19
C LEU A 159 -2.80 3.43 12.55
N GLY A 160 -2.84 4.61 13.16
CA GLY A 160 -4.09 5.27 13.52
C GLY A 160 -5.00 5.60 12.33
N GLN A 161 -4.45 5.67 11.13
CA GLN A 161 -5.15 5.95 9.88
C GLN A 161 -5.42 4.70 9.03
N ALA A 162 -5.10 3.48 9.49
CA ALA A 162 -5.17 2.28 8.67
C ALA A 162 -6.57 2.00 8.10
N VAL A 163 -7.62 2.24 8.90
CA VAL A 163 -9.02 2.09 8.45
C VAL A 163 -9.38 3.17 7.43
N ASP A 164 -9.06 4.43 7.72
CA ASP A 164 -9.33 5.55 6.80
C ASP A 164 -8.55 5.42 5.49
N PHE A 165 -7.32 4.92 5.55
CA PHE A 165 -6.52 4.58 4.38
C PHE A 165 -7.22 3.53 3.50
N GLY A 166 -7.70 2.44 4.10
CA GLY A 166 -8.49 1.43 3.40
C GLY A 166 -9.77 2.00 2.79
N LEU A 167 -10.50 2.85 3.52
CA LEU A 167 -11.71 3.53 3.03
C LEU A 167 -11.41 4.48 1.85
N ASN A 168 -10.28 5.18 1.87
CA ASN A 168 -9.84 6.02 0.75
C ASN A 168 -9.50 5.18 -0.50
N ILE A 169 -8.90 4.00 -0.34
CA ILE A 169 -8.67 3.06 -1.44
C ILE A 169 -10.00 2.59 -2.02
N VAL A 170 -10.97 2.21 -1.18
CA VAL A 170 -12.31 1.81 -1.63
C VAL A 170 -13.00 2.97 -2.34
N ALA A 171 -12.93 4.19 -1.81
CA ALA A 171 -13.53 5.37 -2.43
C ALA A 171 -12.96 5.64 -3.82
N ASP A 172 -11.65 5.44 -4.01
CA ASP A 172 -10.95 5.66 -5.28
C ASP A 172 -11.26 4.59 -6.35
N LEU A 173 -11.43 3.33 -5.93
CA LEU A 173 -11.61 2.20 -6.86
C LEU A 173 -13.09 1.88 -7.13
N VAL A 174 -13.97 2.05 -6.14
CA VAL A 174 -15.36 1.62 -6.18
C VAL A 174 -16.32 2.80 -6.08
N GLY A 175 -15.92 3.84 -5.36
CA GLY A 175 -16.71 5.07 -5.18
C GLY A 175 -16.98 5.41 -3.71
N VAL A 176 -17.20 6.70 -3.49
CA VAL A 176 -17.37 7.29 -2.15
C VAL A 176 -18.55 6.70 -1.38
N GLU A 177 -19.64 6.38 -2.06
CA GLU A 177 -20.83 5.84 -1.39
C GLU A 177 -20.57 4.45 -0.81
N LYS A 178 -19.76 3.61 -1.50
CA LYS A 178 -19.35 2.31 -0.98
C LYS A 178 -18.47 2.45 0.27
N ALA A 179 -17.53 3.39 0.26
CA ALA A 179 -16.71 3.68 1.43
C ALA A 179 -17.57 4.14 2.64
N LYS A 180 -18.58 4.98 2.42
CA LYS A 180 -19.52 5.41 3.46
C LYS A 180 -20.36 4.25 4.03
N GLU A 181 -20.83 3.33 3.17
CA GLU A 181 -21.52 2.12 3.63
C GLU A 181 -20.63 1.30 4.57
N ILE A 182 -19.36 1.10 4.19
CA ILE A 182 -18.40 0.34 5.00
C ILE A 182 -18.15 1.06 6.32
N SER A 183 -17.84 2.38 6.28
CA SER A 183 -17.61 3.19 7.48
C SER A 183 -18.76 3.02 8.48
N LYS A 184 -20.00 3.13 8.02
CA LYS A 184 -21.18 2.91 8.86
C LYS A 184 -21.26 1.47 9.40
N SER A 185 -20.94 0.47 8.57
CA SER A 185 -21.05 -0.95 8.95
C SER A 185 -20.05 -1.39 10.01
N ILE A 186 -18.90 -0.73 10.05
CA ILE A 186 -17.83 -0.96 11.04
C ILE A 186 -17.93 -0.02 12.26
N MET A 187 -19.01 0.74 12.39
CA MET A 187 -19.27 1.70 13.47
C MET A 187 -18.22 2.81 13.58
N LEU A 188 -17.61 3.19 12.46
CA LEU A 188 -16.73 4.36 12.38
C LEU A 188 -17.62 5.61 12.23
N ASN A 189 -17.46 6.58 13.15
CA ASN A 189 -18.27 7.81 13.22
C ASN A 189 -17.76 8.89 12.26
#